data_509466b75f9e696b331b6f7e372f5ab3
#
_entry.id   509466b75f9e696b331b6f7e372f5ab3
#
_cell.length_a   1.000
_cell.length_b   1.000
_cell.length_c   1.000
_cell.angle_alpha   90.00
_cell.angle_beta   90.00
_cell.angle_gamma   90.00
#
_symmetry.space_group_name_H-M   'P 1'
#
loop_
_entity.id
_entity.type
_entity.pdbx_description
1 polymer ?
#
loop_
_entity_poly.entity_id
_entity_poly.type
_entity_poly.pdbx_seq_one_letter_code
_entity_poly.pdbx_strand_id
1 'polypeptide(L)'
;KKELFDDIKEQLVVRKMRQEILTEIEVSPEEVKDFYNSIPRDSLPYFSTQVKVSQIVKVPEIGQQQKDKTKEALLKIRERIKAGESFEILATLYSQDPGSAQNGGNLGFVGRGAFQPEFEAEVFKLKPGEVSMPVETEFGYHLIQLIERRGNLFNSRHILLQPEFSKDDTQITIDFLDSLKEVAY
;
A
#
# COMPACT_ATOMS: atom_id res chain seq x y z
N LYS A 1 -72.21 4.07 18.79
CA LYS A 1 -71.61 5.44 18.88
C LYS A 1 -71.33 5.84 20.32
N LYS A 2 -72.22 5.50 21.29
CA LYS A 2 -72.01 5.88 22.70
C LYS A 2 -70.83 5.10 23.32
N GLU A 3 -70.80 3.76 23.12
CA GLU A 3 -69.68 2.91 23.59
C GLU A 3 -68.31 3.35 23.08
N LEU A 4 -68.19 3.67 21.79
CA LEU A 4 -66.90 4.17 21.21
C LEU A 4 -66.45 5.50 21.84
N PHE A 5 -67.42 6.37 22.17
CA PHE A 5 -67.11 7.63 22.82
C PHE A 5 -66.64 7.42 24.27
N ASP A 6 -67.26 6.48 24.98
CA ASP A 6 -66.91 6.15 26.35
C ASP A 6 -65.52 5.50 26.41
N ASP A 7 -65.18 4.58 25.48
CA ASP A 7 -63.87 3.96 25.35
C ASP A 7 -62.74 5.01 25.05
N ILE A 8 -63.00 5.92 24.13
CA ILE A 8 -62.02 6.99 23.80
C ILE A 8 -61.83 7.91 24.98
N LYS A 9 -62.88 8.25 25.72
CA LYS A 9 -62.82 9.09 26.90
C LYS A 9 -61.98 8.41 27.99
N GLU A 10 -62.20 7.13 28.24
CA GLU A 10 -61.43 6.35 29.23
C GLU A 10 -59.95 6.28 28.87
N GLN A 11 -59.59 6.01 27.60
CA GLN A 11 -58.21 6.03 27.12
C GLN A 11 -57.54 7.39 27.28
N LEU A 12 -58.27 8.50 27.03
CA LEU A 12 -57.75 9.84 27.18
C LEU A 12 -57.52 10.19 28.67
N VAL A 13 -58.42 9.78 29.55
CA VAL A 13 -58.24 9.98 31.00
C VAL A 13 -57.03 9.20 31.53
N VAL A 14 -56.89 7.92 31.15
CA VAL A 14 -55.74 7.09 31.53
C VAL A 14 -54.45 7.68 31.00
N ARG A 15 -54.43 8.16 29.76
CA ARG A 15 -53.26 8.81 29.15
C ARG A 15 -52.88 10.10 29.91
N LYS A 16 -53.87 10.93 30.23
CA LYS A 16 -53.64 12.18 30.96
C LYS A 16 -53.13 11.92 32.38
N MET A 17 -53.74 10.97 33.09
CA MET A 17 -53.24 10.57 34.43
C MET A 17 -51.80 10.03 34.39
N ARG A 18 -51.50 9.17 33.42
CA ARG A 18 -50.10 8.70 33.23
C ARG A 18 -49.13 9.85 32.99
N GLN A 19 -49.52 10.82 32.21
CA GLN A 19 -48.69 11.98 31.87
C GLN A 19 -48.48 12.86 33.11
N GLU A 20 -49.48 13.09 33.94
CA GLU A 20 -49.36 13.84 35.21
C GLU A 20 -48.44 13.10 36.23
N ILE A 21 -48.62 11.79 36.39
CA ILE A 21 -47.77 10.98 37.28
C ILE A 21 -46.32 10.96 36.82
N LEU A 22 -46.08 10.88 35.50
CA LEU A 22 -44.71 10.83 34.95
C LEU A 22 -44.00 12.16 34.99
N THR A 23 -44.70 13.31 35.03
CA THR A 23 -44.11 14.65 35.19
C THR A 23 -43.60 14.92 36.60
N GLU A 24 -44.08 14.22 37.59
CA GLU A 24 -43.66 14.35 38.99
C GLU A 24 -42.48 13.41 39.36
N ILE A 25 -42.04 12.52 38.43
CA ILE A 25 -40.96 11.60 38.69
C ILE A 25 -39.64 12.29 38.28
N GLU A 26 -38.95 12.86 39.22
CA GLU A 26 -37.56 13.30 39.08
C GLU A 26 -36.63 12.19 39.58
N VAL A 27 -35.74 11.73 38.69
CA VAL A 27 -34.71 10.74 39.01
C VAL A 27 -33.41 11.47 39.27
N SER A 28 -32.90 11.34 40.49
CA SER A 28 -31.63 11.94 40.87
C SER A 28 -30.43 11.18 40.28
N PRO A 29 -29.30 11.81 40.04
CA PRO A 29 -28.07 11.10 39.63
C PRO A 29 -27.62 10.01 40.58
N GLU A 30 -27.95 10.14 41.86
CA GLU A 30 -27.64 9.17 42.91
C GLU A 30 -28.51 7.90 42.76
N GLU A 31 -29.79 8.02 42.53
CA GLU A 31 -30.71 6.91 42.25
C GLU A 31 -30.31 6.14 40.95
N VAL A 32 -29.88 6.86 39.92
CA VAL A 32 -29.34 6.23 38.71
C VAL A 32 -28.11 5.39 39.01
N LYS A 33 -27.19 5.90 39.83
CA LYS A 33 -25.96 5.21 40.24
C LYS A 33 -26.27 3.99 41.09
N ASP A 34 -27.20 4.11 42.04
CA ASP A 34 -27.60 3.01 42.91
C ASP A 34 -28.32 1.92 42.11
N PHE A 35 -29.19 2.29 41.20
CA PHE A 35 -29.80 1.35 40.28
C PHE A 35 -28.77 0.62 39.43
N TYR A 36 -27.82 1.34 38.82
CA TYR A 36 -26.73 0.73 38.06
C TYR A 36 -25.91 -0.25 38.90
N ASN A 37 -25.56 0.11 40.14
CA ASN A 37 -24.81 -0.74 41.03
C ASN A 37 -25.60 -1.97 41.51
N SER A 38 -26.94 -1.92 41.48
CA SER A 38 -27.82 -3.04 41.85
C SER A 38 -27.95 -4.10 40.71
N ILE A 39 -27.56 -3.76 39.47
CA ILE A 39 -27.61 -4.69 38.36
C ILE A 39 -26.47 -5.71 38.47
N PRO A 40 -26.75 -7.01 38.42
CA PRO A 40 -25.69 -8.03 38.39
C PRO A 40 -24.73 -7.79 37.24
N ARG A 41 -23.41 -7.90 37.46
CA ARG A 41 -22.40 -7.61 36.47
C ARG A 41 -22.46 -8.48 35.21
N ASP A 42 -22.95 -9.69 35.31
CA ASP A 42 -23.20 -10.64 34.23
C ASP A 42 -24.40 -10.26 33.35
N SER A 43 -25.28 -9.40 33.87
CA SER A 43 -26.44 -8.87 33.15
C SER A 43 -26.17 -7.53 32.46
N LEU A 44 -25.01 -6.91 32.74
CA LEU A 44 -24.61 -5.67 32.08
C LEU A 44 -24.02 -5.97 30.68
N PRO A 45 -24.39 -5.17 29.65
CA PRO A 45 -23.77 -5.34 28.34
C PRO A 45 -22.27 -5.10 28.43
N TYR A 46 -21.49 -6.08 27.98
CA TYR A 46 -20.03 -5.93 27.89
C TYR A 46 -19.65 -5.12 26.65
N PHE A 47 -19.11 -3.96 26.86
CA PHE A 47 -18.48 -3.16 25.80
C PHE A 47 -16.97 -3.43 25.84
N SER A 48 -16.45 -4.09 24.80
CA SER A 48 -15.01 -4.24 24.65
C SER A 48 -14.35 -2.85 24.50
N THR A 49 -13.20 -2.67 25.12
CA THR A 49 -12.40 -1.45 24.97
C THR A 49 -12.06 -1.27 23.49
N GLN A 50 -12.48 -0.16 22.91
CA GLN A 50 -12.10 0.24 21.57
C GLN A 50 -10.95 1.23 21.67
N VAL A 51 -9.90 0.97 20.88
CA VAL A 51 -8.72 1.84 20.79
C VAL A 51 -8.64 2.39 19.38
N LYS A 52 -8.54 3.71 19.24
CA LYS A 52 -8.25 4.36 17.97
C LYS A 52 -6.74 4.58 17.89
N VAL A 53 -6.11 3.93 16.90
CA VAL A 53 -4.67 4.05 16.67
C VAL A 53 -4.44 4.79 15.37
N SER A 54 -3.49 5.71 15.37
CA SER A 54 -2.98 6.38 14.18
C SER A 54 -1.48 6.10 14.05
N GLN A 55 -1.00 6.03 12.81
CA GLN A 55 0.43 5.82 12.54
C GLN A 55 0.92 6.77 11.47
N ILE A 56 2.20 7.12 11.52
CA ILE A 56 2.92 7.81 10.46
C ILE A 56 3.91 6.80 9.88
N VAL A 57 3.84 6.60 8.57
CA VAL A 57 4.77 5.72 7.84
C VAL A 57 5.60 6.59 6.89
N LYS A 58 6.91 6.48 6.97
CA LYS A 58 7.86 7.12 6.05
C LYS A 58 8.78 6.04 5.49
N VAL A 59 8.77 5.90 4.17
CA VAL A 59 9.72 5.02 3.46
C VAL A 59 11.02 5.79 3.26
N PRO A 60 12.20 5.22 3.54
CA PRO A 60 13.48 5.84 3.24
C PRO A 60 13.60 6.20 1.76
N GLU A 61 14.27 7.30 1.45
CA GLU A 61 14.61 7.64 0.08
C GLU A 61 15.99 7.06 -0.25
N ILE A 62 16.10 6.43 -1.40
CA ILE A 62 17.36 5.83 -1.85
C ILE A 62 18.32 6.94 -2.25
N GLY A 63 19.45 7.00 -1.58
CA GLY A 63 20.49 7.98 -1.85
C GLY A 63 21.12 7.81 -3.24
N GLN A 64 21.62 8.92 -3.82
CA GLN A 64 22.22 8.92 -5.14
C GLN A 64 23.38 7.93 -5.26
N GLN A 65 24.17 7.75 -4.20
CA GLN A 65 25.29 6.80 -4.19
C GLN A 65 24.84 5.35 -4.47
N GLN A 66 23.71 4.93 -3.92
CA GLN A 66 23.18 3.59 -4.13
C GLN A 66 22.63 3.42 -5.54
N LYS A 67 21.99 4.46 -6.06
CA LYS A 67 21.56 4.52 -7.47
C LYS A 67 22.74 4.37 -8.43
N ASP A 68 23.82 5.09 -8.16
CA ASP A 68 25.02 5.05 -9.01
C ASP A 68 25.72 3.69 -8.93
N LYS A 69 25.84 3.08 -7.76
CA LYS A 69 26.35 1.71 -7.60
C LYS A 69 25.55 0.69 -8.41
N THR A 70 24.22 0.82 -8.42
CA THR A 70 23.35 -0.07 -9.18
C THR A 70 23.54 0.12 -10.69
N LYS A 71 23.65 1.36 -11.15
CA LYS A 71 24.00 1.66 -12.55
C LYS A 71 25.34 1.08 -12.96
N GLU A 72 26.36 1.25 -12.10
CA GLU A 72 27.69 0.68 -12.36
C GLU A 72 27.67 -0.85 -12.44
N ALA A 73 26.89 -1.51 -11.58
CA ALA A 73 26.73 -2.96 -11.63
C ALA A 73 26.13 -3.40 -12.97
N LEU A 74 25.08 -2.73 -13.45
CA LEU A 74 24.50 -3.00 -14.77
C LEU A 74 25.46 -2.70 -15.92
N LEU A 75 26.27 -1.63 -15.82
CA LEU A 75 27.27 -1.35 -16.83
C LEU A 75 28.32 -2.46 -16.91
N LYS A 76 28.76 -3.01 -15.77
CA LYS A 76 29.68 -4.17 -15.75
C LYS A 76 29.05 -5.41 -16.42
N ILE A 77 27.77 -5.67 -16.14
CA ILE A 77 27.03 -6.77 -16.79
C ILE A 77 26.94 -6.51 -18.31
N ARG A 78 26.65 -5.27 -18.71
CA ARG A 78 26.60 -4.89 -20.13
C ARG A 78 27.92 -5.15 -20.86
N GLU A 79 29.06 -4.79 -20.26
CA GLU A 79 30.36 -5.04 -20.86
C GLU A 79 30.67 -6.56 -20.99
N ARG A 80 30.24 -7.38 -20.01
CA ARG A 80 30.31 -8.85 -20.11
C ARG A 80 29.49 -9.40 -21.27
N ILE A 81 28.27 -8.85 -21.48
CA ILE A 81 27.44 -9.25 -22.63
C ILE A 81 28.11 -8.86 -23.95
N LYS A 82 28.68 -7.67 -24.03
CA LYS A 82 29.44 -7.23 -25.22
C LYS A 82 30.69 -8.04 -25.49
N ALA A 83 31.29 -8.59 -24.43
CA ALA A 83 32.44 -9.50 -24.52
C ALA A 83 32.01 -10.93 -24.95
N GLY A 84 30.72 -11.20 -25.14
CA GLY A 84 30.19 -12.46 -25.65
C GLY A 84 29.56 -13.38 -24.61
N GLU A 85 29.41 -12.94 -23.36
CA GLU A 85 28.67 -13.71 -22.36
C GLU A 85 27.17 -13.72 -22.67
N SER A 86 26.49 -14.83 -22.38
CA SER A 86 25.05 -14.94 -22.63
C SER A 86 24.24 -14.03 -21.73
N PHE A 87 23.39 -13.20 -22.36
CA PHE A 87 22.44 -12.36 -21.65
C PHE A 87 21.51 -13.19 -20.75
N GLU A 88 21.04 -14.33 -21.24
CA GLU A 88 20.11 -15.20 -20.50
C GLU A 88 20.72 -15.74 -19.21
N ILE A 89 21.99 -16.19 -19.29
CA ILE A 89 22.72 -16.66 -18.10
C ILE A 89 22.87 -15.52 -17.09
N LEU A 90 23.27 -14.34 -17.56
CA LEU A 90 23.46 -13.17 -16.69
C LEU A 90 22.12 -12.68 -16.11
N ALA A 91 21.03 -12.74 -16.87
CA ALA A 91 19.70 -12.42 -16.35
C ALA A 91 19.26 -13.40 -15.26
N THR A 92 19.46 -14.71 -15.45
CA THR A 92 19.14 -15.71 -14.44
C THR A 92 19.98 -15.55 -13.16
N LEU A 93 21.23 -15.12 -13.28
CA LEU A 93 22.13 -14.95 -12.15
C LEU A 93 21.92 -13.63 -11.36
N TYR A 94 21.60 -12.56 -12.06
CA TYR A 94 21.64 -11.22 -11.47
C TYR A 94 20.31 -10.50 -11.45
N SER A 95 19.34 -10.86 -12.31
CA SER A 95 18.09 -10.12 -12.36
C SER A 95 17.25 -10.34 -11.12
N GLN A 96 16.75 -9.24 -10.56
CA GLN A 96 15.83 -9.22 -9.43
C GLN A 96 14.35 -9.21 -9.87
N ASP A 97 14.08 -9.40 -11.17
CA ASP A 97 12.70 -9.57 -11.65
C ASP A 97 12.24 -11.02 -11.49
N PRO A 98 11.32 -11.31 -10.53
CA PRO A 98 10.86 -12.68 -10.29
C PRO A 98 10.07 -13.27 -11.46
N GLY A 99 9.53 -12.41 -12.34
CA GLY A 99 8.70 -12.83 -13.47
C GLY A 99 9.50 -13.36 -14.65
N SER A 100 10.70 -12.84 -14.89
CA SER A 100 11.48 -13.16 -16.09
C SER A 100 12.88 -13.73 -15.82
N ALA A 101 13.46 -13.52 -14.63
CA ALA A 101 14.83 -13.92 -14.32
C ALA A 101 15.09 -15.41 -14.64
N GLN A 102 14.21 -16.31 -14.20
CA GLN A 102 14.34 -17.74 -14.43
C GLN A 102 14.21 -18.14 -15.91
N ASN A 103 13.66 -17.27 -16.73
CA ASN A 103 13.50 -17.43 -18.18
C ASN A 103 14.53 -16.58 -18.96
N GLY A 104 15.70 -16.31 -18.37
CA GLY A 104 16.76 -15.53 -19.00
C GLY A 104 16.38 -14.07 -19.27
N GLY A 105 15.45 -13.51 -18.51
CA GLY A 105 14.95 -12.14 -18.65
C GLY A 105 13.95 -11.94 -19.80
N ASN A 106 13.50 -13.00 -20.48
CA ASN A 106 12.63 -12.92 -21.66
C ASN A 106 11.20 -12.50 -21.28
N LEU A 107 10.70 -11.45 -21.92
CA LEU A 107 9.38 -10.86 -21.69
C LEU A 107 8.35 -11.28 -22.74
N GLY A 108 8.77 -12.02 -23.79
CA GLY A 108 7.91 -12.44 -24.87
C GLY A 108 7.53 -11.32 -25.83
N PHE A 109 6.60 -11.62 -26.77
CA PHE A 109 6.06 -10.63 -27.68
C PHE A 109 4.93 -9.83 -27.04
N VAL A 110 5.10 -8.52 -27.01
CA VAL A 110 4.12 -7.57 -26.46
C VAL A 110 3.90 -6.39 -27.41
N GLY A 111 2.75 -5.74 -27.29
CA GLY A 111 2.44 -4.51 -28.00
C GLY A 111 2.87 -3.26 -27.23
N ARG A 112 2.67 -2.09 -27.86
CA ARG A 112 2.89 -0.80 -27.18
C ARG A 112 1.95 -0.63 -25.99
N GLY A 113 2.45 0.01 -24.95
CA GLY A 113 1.70 0.28 -23.71
C GLY A 113 1.73 -0.88 -22.71
N ALA A 114 2.52 -1.93 -22.96
CA ALA A 114 2.67 -3.07 -22.07
C ALA A 114 3.64 -2.80 -20.91
N PHE A 115 4.61 -1.90 -21.11
CA PHE A 115 5.65 -1.59 -20.14
C PHE A 115 5.69 -0.09 -19.81
N GLN A 116 6.49 0.27 -18.82
CA GLN A 116 6.73 1.66 -18.45
C GLN A 116 7.24 2.47 -19.64
N PRO A 117 6.82 3.76 -19.76
CA PRO A 117 7.17 4.59 -20.92
C PRO A 117 8.69 4.70 -21.17
N GLU A 118 9.49 4.77 -20.11
CA GLU A 118 10.95 4.87 -20.18
C GLU A 118 11.56 3.59 -20.75
N PHE A 119 11.04 2.44 -20.32
CA PHE A 119 11.44 1.13 -20.84
C PHE A 119 11.12 1.00 -22.32
N GLU A 120 9.88 1.29 -22.71
CA GLU A 120 9.45 1.21 -24.11
C GLU A 120 10.19 2.19 -25.02
N ALA A 121 10.39 3.43 -24.54
CA ALA A 121 11.13 4.44 -25.28
C ALA A 121 12.54 3.95 -25.63
N GLU A 122 13.18 3.22 -24.72
CA GLU A 122 14.50 2.65 -24.98
C GLU A 122 14.44 1.45 -25.92
N VAL A 123 13.49 0.51 -25.69
CA VAL A 123 13.28 -0.63 -26.61
C VAL A 123 13.12 -0.17 -28.05
N PHE A 124 12.38 0.94 -28.29
CA PHE A 124 12.14 1.45 -29.64
C PHE A 124 13.37 2.07 -30.32
N LYS A 125 14.40 2.48 -29.56
CA LYS A 125 15.68 2.96 -30.12
C LYS A 125 16.61 1.83 -30.52
N LEU A 126 16.49 0.66 -29.83
CA LEU A 126 17.38 -0.47 -30.03
C LEU A 126 17.16 -1.17 -31.38
N LYS A 127 18.23 -1.70 -31.95
CA LYS A 127 18.21 -2.67 -33.05
C LYS A 127 18.15 -4.10 -32.47
N PRO A 128 17.61 -5.08 -33.21
CA PRO A 128 17.66 -6.47 -32.80
C PRO A 128 19.09 -6.93 -32.44
N GLY A 129 19.23 -7.50 -31.25
CA GLY A 129 20.52 -7.90 -30.66
C GLY A 129 21.23 -6.82 -29.85
N GLU A 130 20.81 -5.57 -29.96
CA GLU A 130 21.45 -4.44 -29.25
C GLU A 130 21.03 -4.39 -27.78
N VAL A 131 21.99 -4.03 -26.90
CA VAL A 131 21.80 -3.90 -25.45
C VAL A 131 21.86 -2.42 -25.06
N SER A 132 20.83 -1.95 -24.35
CA SER A 132 20.70 -0.56 -23.89
C SER A 132 21.79 -0.11 -22.93
N MET A 133 21.80 1.17 -22.62
CA MET A 133 22.34 1.67 -21.36
C MET A 133 21.34 1.35 -20.20
N PRO A 134 21.78 1.43 -18.94
CA PRO A 134 20.84 1.29 -17.81
C PRO A 134 19.71 2.31 -17.88
N VAL A 135 18.45 1.83 -17.86
CA VAL A 135 17.22 2.63 -17.91
C VAL A 135 16.59 2.65 -16.53
N GLU A 136 16.31 3.83 -16.01
CA GLU A 136 15.62 4.00 -14.73
C GLU A 136 14.10 3.96 -14.92
N THR A 137 13.39 3.20 -14.06
CA THR A 137 11.94 3.17 -13.95
C THR A 137 11.55 3.16 -12.47
N GLU A 138 10.27 3.18 -12.15
CA GLU A 138 9.79 3.04 -10.77
C GLU A 138 10.18 1.70 -10.11
N PHE A 139 10.48 0.65 -10.90
CA PHE A 139 10.89 -0.66 -10.41
C PHE A 139 12.40 -0.78 -10.15
N GLY A 140 13.19 0.17 -10.60
CA GLY A 140 14.65 0.16 -10.52
C GLY A 140 15.33 0.44 -11.83
N TYR A 141 16.52 -0.14 -12.02
CA TYR A 141 17.33 0.02 -13.23
C TYR A 141 17.28 -1.23 -14.09
N HIS A 142 17.01 -1.03 -15.37
CA HIS A 142 16.90 -2.10 -16.35
C HIS A 142 18.03 -2.04 -17.36
N LEU A 143 18.62 -3.18 -17.67
CA LEU A 143 19.41 -3.40 -18.86
C LEU A 143 18.54 -4.17 -19.86
N ILE A 144 18.32 -3.62 -21.05
CA ILE A 144 17.33 -4.12 -21.98
C ILE A 144 18.03 -4.59 -23.25
N GLN A 145 17.59 -5.72 -23.80
CA GLN A 145 18.00 -6.15 -25.14
C GLN A 145 16.76 -6.41 -26.01
N LEU A 146 16.74 -5.81 -27.20
CA LEU A 146 15.73 -6.15 -28.19
C LEU A 146 16.11 -7.45 -28.89
N ILE A 147 15.23 -8.44 -28.85
CA ILE A 147 15.41 -9.73 -29.53
C ILE A 147 14.90 -9.60 -30.96
N GLU A 148 13.62 -9.21 -31.13
CA GLU A 148 12.97 -9.20 -32.43
C GLU A 148 11.81 -8.17 -32.45
N ARG A 149 11.49 -7.67 -33.64
CA ARG A 149 10.30 -6.85 -33.91
C ARG A 149 9.44 -7.48 -34.99
N ARG A 150 8.12 -7.50 -34.78
CA ARG A 150 7.13 -7.99 -35.74
C ARG A 150 5.97 -6.99 -35.86
N GLY A 151 6.02 -6.11 -36.84
CA GLY A 151 5.02 -5.05 -36.96
C GLY A 151 4.96 -4.18 -35.70
N ASN A 152 3.80 -4.17 -35.03
CA ASN A 152 3.59 -3.42 -33.81
C ASN A 152 4.01 -4.17 -32.53
N LEU A 153 4.46 -5.41 -32.67
CA LEU A 153 4.92 -6.23 -31.55
C LEU A 153 6.43 -6.19 -31.46
N PHE A 154 6.96 -6.26 -30.25
CA PHE A 154 8.36 -6.44 -29.98
C PHE A 154 8.58 -7.53 -28.92
N ASN A 155 9.67 -8.27 -29.07
CA ASN A 155 10.16 -9.21 -28.09
C ASN A 155 11.47 -8.67 -27.53
N SER A 156 11.53 -8.52 -26.20
CA SER A 156 12.71 -8.04 -25.51
C SER A 156 13.02 -8.91 -24.29
N ARG A 157 14.23 -8.78 -23.79
CA ARG A 157 14.64 -9.33 -22.50
C ARG A 157 15.32 -8.28 -21.68
N HIS A 158 15.29 -8.44 -20.35
CA HIS A 158 15.87 -7.47 -19.45
C HIS A 158 16.57 -8.09 -18.24
N ILE A 159 17.44 -7.31 -17.62
CA ILE A 159 17.99 -7.55 -16.29
C ILE A 159 17.58 -6.37 -15.44
N LEU A 160 16.84 -6.63 -14.36
CA LEU A 160 16.42 -5.63 -13.39
C LEU A 160 17.34 -5.70 -12.16
N LEU A 161 17.88 -4.55 -11.75
CA LEU A 161 18.50 -4.37 -10.45
C LEU A 161 17.81 -3.22 -9.70
N GLN A 162 17.50 -3.46 -8.44
CA GLN A 162 16.91 -2.45 -7.55
C GLN A 162 18.02 -1.90 -6.64
N PRO A 163 18.14 -0.58 -6.50
CA PRO A 163 19.05 -0.02 -5.53
C PRO A 163 18.54 -0.30 -4.12
N GLU A 164 19.43 -0.74 -3.25
CA GLU A 164 19.13 -1.03 -1.85
C GLU A 164 19.33 0.22 -0.99
N PHE A 165 18.53 0.34 0.07
CA PHE A 165 18.74 1.41 1.07
C PHE A 165 20.07 1.23 1.76
N SER A 166 20.83 2.31 1.93
CA SER A 166 21.98 2.33 2.80
C SER A 166 21.56 2.46 4.28
N LYS A 167 22.52 2.20 5.17
CA LYS A 167 22.30 2.47 6.60
C LYS A 167 22.04 3.96 6.86
N ASP A 168 22.70 4.82 6.09
CA ASP A 168 22.56 6.27 6.20
C ASP A 168 21.16 6.72 5.76
N ASP A 169 20.63 6.18 4.65
CA ASP A 169 19.26 6.46 4.17
C ASP A 169 18.23 6.08 5.23
N THR A 170 18.43 4.92 5.88
CA THR A 170 17.56 4.44 6.95
C THR A 170 17.69 5.35 8.18
N GLN A 171 18.91 5.75 8.56
CA GLN A 171 19.12 6.59 9.74
C GLN A 171 18.49 7.97 9.58
N ILE A 172 18.63 8.62 8.42
CA ILE A 172 17.98 9.89 8.11
C ILE A 172 16.46 9.80 8.30
N THR A 173 15.88 8.69 7.89
CA THR A 173 14.42 8.49 8.04
C THR A 173 14.01 8.26 9.49
N ILE A 174 14.81 7.53 10.27
CA ILE A 174 14.60 7.33 11.70
C ILE A 174 14.69 8.67 12.43
N ASP A 175 15.73 9.44 12.19
CA ASP A 175 15.94 10.75 12.83
C ASP A 175 14.77 11.71 12.52
N PHE A 176 14.25 11.68 11.29
CA PHE A 176 13.06 12.43 10.91
C PHE A 176 11.82 11.99 11.71
N LEU A 177 11.57 10.68 11.82
CA LEU A 177 10.43 10.16 12.58
C LEU A 177 10.55 10.47 14.08
N ASP A 178 11.75 10.40 14.65
CA ASP A 178 12.02 10.76 16.04
C ASP A 178 11.77 12.25 16.29
N SER A 179 12.14 13.12 15.34
CA SER A 179 11.83 14.55 15.45
C SER A 179 10.32 14.83 15.47
N LEU A 180 9.52 14.06 14.73
CA LEU A 180 8.05 14.18 14.75
C LEU A 180 7.46 13.72 16.09
N LYS A 181 8.08 12.72 16.73
CA LYS A 181 7.64 12.24 18.03
C LYS A 181 7.80 13.31 19.13
N GLU A 182 8.86 14.11 19.07
CA GLU A 182 9.09 15.21 20.02
C GLU A 182 8.06 16.34 19.87
N VAL A 183 7.51 16.54 18.67
CA VAL A 183 6.48 17.58 18.40
C VAL A 183 5.08 17.10 18.74
N ALA A 184 4.85 15.77 18.78
CA ALA A 184 3.53 15.18 19.00
C ALA A 184 3.14 15.04 20.49
N TYR A 185 4.03 15.37 21.42
CA TYR A 185 3.84 15.40 22.87
C TYR A 185 4.03 16.82 23.41
#